data_2f1c114f70b72dd590777368fb106710
#
_entry.id   2f1c114f70b72dd590777368fb106710
#
_cell.length_a   1.000
_cell.length_b   1.000
_cell.length_c   1.000
_cell.angle_alpha   90.00
_cell.angle_beta   90.00
_cell.angle_gamma   90.00
#
_symmetry.space_group_name_H-M   'P 1'
#
loop_
_entity.id
_entity.type
_entity.pdbx_description
1 polymer ?
#
loop_
_entity_poly.entity_id
_entity_poly.type
_entity_poly.pdbx_seq_one_letter_code
_entity_poly.pdbx_strand_id
1 'polypeptide(L)'
;MLFRSTTLAINELKKNGLPYLVCITDPTAGGITASYAMLGDIHIAEPGALIAFAGARVIQGTVKEELPEGFQKSEYVEKTGFVDLIVERRDLASKIGTLLSILLKQNSAISSEQNETSEDTQQFSKVAS
;
A
#
# COMPACT_ATOMS: atom_id res chain seq x y z
N MET A 1 14.62 5.07 -15.53
CA MET A 1 15.56 4.86 -14.41
C MET A 1 14.92 5.04 -13.04
N LEU A 2 14.11 6.08 -12.83
CA LEU A 2 13.45 6.40 -11.55
C LEU A 2 12.58 5.26 -10.98
N PHE A 3 11.72 4.65 -11.78
CA PHE A 3 10.83 3.56 -11.32
C PHE A 3 11.57 2.32 -10.81
N ARG A 4 12.71 1.98 -11.43
CA ARG A 4 13.51 0.84 -10.97
C ARG A 4 14.12 1.09 -9.59
N SER A 5 14.60 2.30 -9.34
CA SER A 5 15.19 2.68 -8.06
C SER A 5 14.16 2.71 -6.93
N THR A 6 12.97 3.25 -7.19
CA THR A 6 11.86 3.26 -6.21
C THR A 6 11.37 1.85 -5.89
N THR A 7 11.21 0.99 -6.89
CA THR A 7 10.80 -0.41 -6.68
C THR A 7 11.84 -1.19 -5.87
N LEU A 8 13.13 -0.96 -6.11
CA LEU A 8 14.19 -1.59 -5.32
C LEU A 8 14.16 -1.12 -3.86
N ALA A 9 13.95 0.17 -3.61
CA ALA A 9 13.80 0.72 -2.26
C ALA A 9 12.58 0.13 -1.52
N ILE A 10 11.45 -0.02 -2.19
CA ILE A 10 10.26 -0.65 -1.62
C ILE A 10 10.52 -2.13 -1.28
N ASN A 11 11.21 -2.85 -2.14
CA ASN A 11 11.60 -4.24 -1.86
C ASN A 11 12.53 -4.34 -0.64
N GLU A 12 13.42 -3.36 -0.44
CA GLU A 12 14.28 -3.29 0.72
C GLU A 12 13.47 -3.06 2.01
N LEU A 13 12.46 -2.17 1.99
CA LEU A 13 11.52 -2.01 3.10
C LEU A 13 10.82 -3.34 3.44
N LYS A 14 10.30 -4.03 2.45
CA LYS A 14 9.59 -5.32 2.63
C LYS A 14 10.51 -6.41 3.19
N LYS A 15 11.75 -6.50 2.75
CA LYS A 15 12.74 -7.45 3.29
C LYS A 15 13.06 -7.20 4.76
N ASN A 16 13.02 -5.95 5.20
CA ASN A 16 13.24 -5.56 6.59
C ASN A 16 11.95 -5.59 7.43
N GLY A 17 10.83 -6.09 6.90
CA GLY A 17 9.56 -6.16 7.61
C GLY A 17 8.94 -4.80 7.92
N LEU A 18 9.31 -3.77 7.16
CA LEU A 18 8.78 -2.42 7.36
C LEU A 18 7.56 -2.19 6.47
N PRO A 19 6.48 -1.62 7.01
CA PRO A 19 5.28 -1.33 6.24
C PRO A 19 5.50 -0.18 5.26
N TYR A 20 4.89 -0.29 4.08
CA TYR A 20 4.85 0.76 3.07
C TYR A 20 3.42 1.30 2.95
N LEU A 21 3.18 2.48 3.52
CA LEU A 21 1.90 3.17 3.42
C LEU A 21 1.93 4.18 2.28
N VAL A 22 0.89 4.18 1.47
CA VAL A 22 0.72 5.11 0.35
C VAL A 22 -0.43 6.06 0.63
N CYS A 23 -0.14 7.36 0.61
CA CYS A 23 -1.14 8.40 0.68
C CYS A 23 -1.40 8.98 -0.72
N ILE A 24 -2.60 8.78 -1.22
CA ILE A 24 -3.05 9.21 -2.54
C ILE A 24 -3.76 10.54 -2.41
N THR A 25 -3.16 11.58 -2.95
CA THR A 25 -3.69 12.96 -2.95
C THR A 25 -4.32 13.31 -4.30
N ASP A 26 -5.06 14.41 -4.36
CA ASP A 26 -5.72 14.90 -5.58
C ASP A 26 -4.78 15.81 -6.40
N PRO A 27 -4.53 15.53 -7.69
CA PRO A 27 -4.79 14.28 -8.40
C PRO A 27 -3.62 13.30 -8.35
N THR A 28 -3.91 12.01 -8.38
CA THR A 28 -2.89 10.97 -8.59
C THR A 28 -3.21 10.20 -9.86
N ALA A 29 -2.37 10.31 -10.89
CA ALA A 29 -2.67 9.75 -12.20
C ALA A 29 -1.44 9.25 -12.97
N GLY A 30 -1.68 8.48 -14.02
CA GLY A 30 -0.69 8.03 -14.99
C GLY A 30 0.31 7.02 -14.43
N GLY A 31 1.58 7.22 -14.76
CA GLY A 31 2.66 6.28 -14.42
C GLY A 31 2.91 6.11 -12.92
N ILE A 32 2.56 7.10 -12.10
CA ILE A 32 2.66 7.02 -10.63
C ILE A 32 1.67 5.98 -10.12
N THR A 33 0.40 6.08 -10.51
CA THR A 33 -0.64 5.11 -10.14
C THR A 33 -0.30 3.72 -10.62
N ALA A 34 0.20 3.57 -11.87
CA ALA A 34 0.52 2.27 -12.45
C ALA A 34 1.83 1.65 -11.94
N SER A 35 2.54 2.30 -11.04
CA SER A 35 3.86 1.84 -10.58
C SER A 35 3.94 1.73 -9.06
N TYR A 36 4.78 2.54 -8.44
CA TYR A 36 5.09 2.42 -7.03
C TYR A 36 3.93 2.81 -6.09
N ALA A 37 2.96 3.61 -6.54
CA ALA A 37 1.80 3.94 -5.72
C ALA A 37 0.93 2.71 -5.41
N MET A 38 0.86 1.73 -6.31
CA MET A 38 0.09 0.49 -6.11
C MET A 38 0.89 -0.63 -5.41
N LEU A 39 2.11 -0.38 -4.99
CA LEU A 39 2.94 -1.35 -4.27
C LEU A 39 2.82 -1.25 -2.75
N GLY A 40 1.98 -0.34 -2.25
CA GLY A 40 1.74 -0.14 -0.82
C GLY A 40 1.11 -1.34 -0.14
N ASP A 41 1.34 -1.47 1.15
CA ASP A 41 0.65 -2.43 2.00
C ASP A 41 -0.71 -1.89 2.44
N ILE A 42 -0.84 -0.57 2.58
CA ILE A 42 -2.10 0.14 2.82
C ILE A 42 -2.15 1.40 1.95
N HIS A 43 -3.29 1.60 1.31
CA HIS A 43 -3.58 2.76 0.47
C HIS A 43 -4.61 3.67 1.15
N ILE A 44 -4.22 4.90 1.43
CA ILE A 44 -5.06 5.92 2.04
C ILE A 44 -5.30 7.01 0.99
N ALA A 45 -6.55 7.38 0.74
CA ALA A 45 -6.89 8.45 -0.19
C ALA A 45 -7.56 9.64 0.50
N GLU A 46 -7.44 10.82 -0.09
CA GLU A 46 -8.24 11.99 0.30
C GLU A 46 -9.65 11.89 -0.29
N PRO A 47 -10.68 12.42 0.40
CA PRO A 47 -12.04 12.46 -0.14
C PRO A 47 -12.10 13.20 -1.49
N GLY A 48 -12.82 12.65 -2.44
CA GLY A 48 -13.00 13.23 -3.77
C GLY A 48 -11.76 13.27 -4.66
N ALA A 49 -10.64 12.70 -4.23
CA ALA A 49 -9.39 12.68 -5.00
C ALA A 49 -9.55 11.94 -6.33
N LEU A 50 -8.98 12.50 -7.39
CA LEU A 50 -8.91 11.86 -8.70
C LEU A 50 -7.79 10.83 -8.71
N ILE A 51 -8.15 9.56 -8.89
CA ILE A 51 -7.22 8.43 -8.94
C ILE A 51 -7.39 7.73 -10.29
N ALA A 52 -6.42 7.87 -11.18
CA ALA A 52 -6.56 7.42 -12.56
C ALA A 52 -5.24 6.90 -13.12
N PHE A 53 -5.31 5.92 -14.03
CA PHE A 53 -4.19 5.58 -14.91
C PHE A 53 -4.23 6.43 -16.17
N ALA A 54 -5.37 6.44 -16.85
CA ALA A 54 -5.63 7.25 -18.03
C ALA A 54 -6.80 8.20 -17.77
N GLY A 55 -6.79 9.37 -18.40
CA GLY A 55 -7.89 10.33 -18.27
C GLY A 55 -9.21 9.74 -18.74
N ALA A 56 -10.31 10.14 -18.09
CA ALA A 56 -11.67 9.68 -18.44
C ALA A 56 -12.01 9.83 -19.92
N ARG A 57 -11.57 10.92 -20.56
CA ARG A 57 -11.76 11.18 -22.00
C ARG A 57 -11.10 10.11 -22.87
N VAL A 58 -9.92 9.62 -22.48
CA VAL A 58 -9.21 8.56 -23.22
C VAL A 58 -9.96 7.26 -23.11
N ILE A 59 -10.46 6.95 -21.92
CA ILE A 59 -11.22 5.72 -21.65
C ILE A 59 -12.54 5.76 -22.42
N GLN A 60 -13.32 6.84 -22.35
CA GLN A 60 -14.55 7.01 -23.13
C GLN A 60 -14.34 6.86 -24.64
N GLY A 61 -13.25 7.46 -25.16
CA GLY A 61 -12.90 7.34 -26.58
C GLY A 61 -12.56 5.91 -27.01
N THR A 62 -12.05 5.09 -26.08
CA THR A 62 -11.64 3.70 -26.35
C THR A 62 -12.79 2.71 -26.19
N VAL A 63 -13.55 2.84 -25.11
CA VAL A 63 -14.61 1.87 -24.74
C VAL A 63 -15.96 2.24 -25.39
N LYS A 64 -16.14 3.51 -25.79
CA LYS A 64 -17.39 4.06 -26.37
C LYS A 64 -18.62 3.89 -25.48
N GLU A 65 -18.44 3.78 -24.19
CA GLU A 65 -19.51 3.69 -23.19
C GLU A 65 -19.49 4.91 -22.27
N GLU A 66 -20.65 5.26 -21.72
CA GLU A 66 -20.75 6.28 -20.68
C GLU A 66 -20.15 5.75 -19.38
N LEU A 67 -19.23 6.52 -18.80
CA LEU A 67 -18.61 6.15 -17.55
C LEU A 67 -19.55 6.42 -16.38
N PRO A 68 -19.56 5.56 -15.34
CA PRO A 68 -20.35 5.76 -14.14
C PRO A 68 -20.08 7.12 -13.48
N GLU A 69 -21.09 7.67 -12.82
CA GLU A 69 -20.94 8.88 -12.02
C GLU A 69 -19.90 8.66 -10.92
N GLY A 70 -18.99 9.63 -10.76
CA GLY A 70 -17.89 9.52 -9.81
C GLY A 70 -16.74 8.60 -10.24
N PHE A 71 -16.74 8.12 -11.48
CA PHE A 71 -15.65 7.32 -12.03
C PHE A 71 -14.27 7.96 -11.78
N GLN A 72 -13.32 7.17 -11.31
CA GLN A 72 -11.97 7.61 -10.90
C GLN A 72 -11.92 8.51 -9.64
N LYS A 73 -13.02 8.72 -8.93
CA LYS A 73 -12.97 9.35 -7.61
C LYS A 73 -12.60 8.33 -6.53
N SER A 74 -12.00 8.80 -5.45
CA SER A 74 -11.54 7.95 -4.34
C SER A 74 -12.64 7.04 -3.81
N GLU A 75 -13.89 7.54 -3.68
CA GLU A 75 -15.04 6.78 -3.20
C GLU A 75 -15.45 5.65 -4.16
N TYR A 76 -15.27 5.84 -5.45
CA TYR A 76 -15.49 4.78 -6.45
C TYR A 76 -14.37 3.75 -6.40
N VAL A 77 -13.15 4.22 -6.29
CA VAL A 77 -11.94 3.37 -6.25
C VAL A 77 -11.87 2.54 -4.96
N GLU A 78 -12.33 3.08 -3.83
CA GLU A 78 -12.48 2.34 -2.57
C GLU A 78 -13.45 1.15 -2.72
N LYS A 79 -14.61 1.34 -3.36
CA LYS A 79 -15.58 0.26 -3.62
C LYS A 79 -15.01 -0.86 -4.49
N THR A 80 -14.03 -0.56 -5.32
CA THR A 80 -13.33 -1.56 -6.15
C THR A 80 -12.18 -2.24 -5.42
N GLY A 81 -11.86 -1.83 -4.18
CA GLY A 81 -10.84 -2.43 -3.33
C GLY A 81 -9.40 -1.99 -3.62
N PHE A 82 -9.19 -0.93 -4.40
CA PHE A 82 -7.85 -0.37 -4.65
C PHE A 82 -7.39 0.63 -3.58
N VAL A 83 -8.32 1.15 -2.80
CA VAL A 83 -8.07 2.05 -1.68
C VAL A 83 -8.67 1.42 -0.44
N ASP A 84 -7.90 1.38 0.64
CA ASP A 84 -8.32 0.74 1.90
C ASP A 84 -9.07 1.73 2.81
N LEU A 85 -8.70 3.01 2.78
CA LEU A 85 -9.25 4.04 3.65
C LEU A 85 -9.35 5.38 2.92
N ILE A 86 -10.46 6.08 3.14
CA ILE A 86 -10.60 7.50 2.78
C ILE A 86 -10.50 8.32 4.06
N VAL A 87 -9.55 9.27 4.11
CA VAL A 87 -9.24 10.07 5.29
C VAL A 87 -9.03 11.53 4.90
N GLU A 88 -9.68 12.43 5.61
CA GLU A 88 -9.44 13.86 5.42
C GLU A 88 -8.02 14.25 5.80
N ARG A 89 -7.45 15.21 5.07
CA ARG A 89 -6.06 15.69 5.25
C ARG A 89 -5.73 16.07 6.69
N ARG A 90 -6.67 16.69 7.41
CA ARG A 90 -6.49 17.09 8.82
C ARG A 90 -6.30 15.91 9.76
N ASP A 91 -6.89 14.75 9.45
CA ASP A 91 -6.87 13.56 10.30
C ASP A 91 -5.80 12.55 9.88
N LEU A 92 -5.16 12.80 8.73
CA LEU A 92 -4.21 11.91 8.08
C LEU A 92 -3.04 11.53 8.99
N ALA A 93 -2.42 12.51 9.66
CA ALA A 93 -1.28 12.28 10.54
C ALA A 93 -1.63 11.35 11.70
N SER A 94 -2.79 11.54 12.32
CA SER A 94 -3.29 10.70 13.43
C SER A 94 -3.57 9.27 12.95
N LYS A 95 -4.19 9.10 11.79
CA LYS A 95 -4.48 7.79 11.21
C LYS A 95 -3.22 7.03 10.81
N ILE A 96 -2.28 7.69 10.18
CA ILE A 96 -0.97 7.10 9.83
C ILE A 96 -0.25 6.63 11.10
N GLY A 97 -0.21 7.45 12.14
CA GLY A 97 0.40 7.08 13.42
C GLY A 97 -0.23 5.82 14.03
N THR A 98 -1.55 5.72 14.01
CA THR A 98 -2.28 4.54 14.50
C THR A 98 -1.95 3.29 13.66
N LEU A 99 -1.98 3.39 12.34
CA LEU A 99 -1.67 2.29 11.44
C LEU A 99 -0.23 1.79 11.61
N LEU A 100 0.73 2.69 11.66
CA LEU A 100 2.14 2.34 11.91
C LEU A 100 2.32 1.64 13.27
N SER A 101 1.66 2.13 14.30
CA SER A 101 1.69 1.53 15.64
C SER A 101 1.17 0.08 15.65
N ILE A 102 0.12 -0.20 14.89
CA ILE A 102 -0.44 -1.56 14.75
C ILE A 102 0.50 -2.46 13.94
N LEU A 103 0.94 -2.00 12.78
CA LEU A 103 1.76 -2.80 11.86
C LEU A 103 3.14 -3.13 12.43
N LEU A 104 3.78 -2.17 13.11
CA LEU A 104 5.09 -2.40 13.72
C LEU A 104 5.01 -3.33 14.95
N LYS A 105 3.92 -3.28 15.73
CA LYS A 105 3.71 -4.23 16.84
C LYS A 105 3.48 -5.67 16.35
N GLN A 106 2.78 -5.85 15.26
CA GLN A 106 2.60 -7.19 14.66
C GLN A 106 3.94 -7.75 14.17
N ASN A 107 4.77 -6.95 13.54
CA ASN A 107 6.08 -7.40 13.06
C ASN A 107 7.02 -7.80 14.21
N SER A 108 6.98 -7.13 15.35
CA SER A 108 7.78 -7.51 16.51
C SER A 108 7.35 -8.84 17.13
N ALA A 109 6.06 -9.15 17.13
CA ALA A 109 5.54 -10.44 17.61
C ALA A 109 5.95 -11.61 16.70
N ILE A 110 5.87 -11.44 15.38
CA ILE A 110 6.28 -12.47 14.41
C ILE A 110 7.80 -12.73 14.47
N SER A 111 8.59 -11.69 14.69
CA SER A 111 10.06 -11.83 14.81
C SER A 111 10.47 -12.57 16.09
N SER A 112 9.73 -12.45 17.19
CA SER A 112 9.99 -13.19 18.43
C SER A 112 9.66 -14.67 18.29
N GLU A 113 8.55 -15.03 17.65
CA GLU A 113 8.18 -16.42 17.40
C GLU A 113 9.16 -17.15 16.47
N GLN A 114 9.70 -16.49 15.46
CA GLN A 114 10.69 -17.08 14.56
C GLN A 114 12.06 -17.32 15.23
N ASN A 115 12.44 -16.50 16.22
CA ASN A 115 13.66 -16.70 16.97
C ASN A 115 13.55 -17.88 17.95
N GLU A 116 12.43 -18.05 18.63
CA GLU A 116 12.21 -19.17 19.54
C GLU A 116 12.24 -20.52 18.80
N THR A 117 11.63 -20.59 17.60
CA THR A 117 11.63 -21.82 16.79
C THR A 117 13.01 -22.18 16.24
N SER A 118 13.88 -21.21 15.99
CA SER A 118 15.25 -21.46 15.51
C SER A 118 16.20 -21.90 16.62
N GLU A 119 16.00 -21.47 17.85
CA GLU A 119 16.79 -21.91 19.00
C GLU A 119 16.44 -23.34 19.43
N ASP A 120 15.17 -23.72 19.43
CA ASP A 120 14.72 -25.08 19.71
C ASP A 120 15.26 -26.08 18.69
N THR A 121 15.32 -25.73 17.38
CA THR A 121 15.85 -26.61 16.34
C THR A 121 17.36 -26.84 16.49
N GLN A 122 18.12 -25.86 16.96
CA GLN A 122 19.56 -26.00 17.22
C GLN A 122 19.85 -26.84 18.47
N GLN A 123 18.98 -26.79 19.45
CA GLN A 123 19.15 -27.57 20.69
C GLN A 123 18.89 -29.07 20.45
N PHE A 124 17.94 -29.42 19.60
CA PHE A 124 17.67 -30.79 19.20
C PHE A 124 18.80 -31.42 18.39
N SER A 125 19.51 -30.68 17.57
CA SER A 125 20.62 -31.18 16.77
C SER A 125 21.89 -31.45 17.61
N LYS A 126 22.06 -30.81 18.77
CA LYS A 126 23.19 -31.01 19.68
C LYS A 126 23.05 -32.22 20.61
N VAL A 127 21.84 -32.72 20.81
CA VAL A 127 21.57 -33.89 21.68
C VAL A 127 21.64 -35.20 20.89
N ALA A 128 21.64 -35.15 19.56
CA ALA A 128 21.68 -36.33 18.67
C ALA A 128 23.08 -36.65 18.11
N SER A 129 24.14 -36.02 18.65
CA SER A 129 25.57 -36.33 18.36
C SER A 129 26.28 -36.83 19.58
#